data_08a41c2ec9058f860aeded1969af0460
#
_entry.id   08a41c2ec9058f860aeded1969af0460
#
_cell.length_a   1.000
_cell.length_b   1.000
_cell.length_c   1.000
_cell.angle_alpha   90.00
_cell.angle_beta   90.00
_cell.angle_gamma   90.00
#
_symmetry.space_group_name_H-M   'P 1'
#
loop_
_entity.id
_entity.type
_entity.pdbx_description
1 polymer ?
#
loop_
_entity_poly.entity_id
_entity_poly.type
_entity_poly.pdbx_seq_one_letter_code
_entity_poly.pdbx_strand_id
1 'polypeptide(L)'
;MSALDDTTVAMLRRHWEDGWNRRDIDTIMAPFAADVLFSSPGIAMMTRDPSQTTIEGYDALRAYIEGALRRTSEVRYTLNATYTGTDSVVLVYSCGLPDGAQKLGADLMRVDENAQVVEWRCHY
;
A
#
# COMPACT_ATOMS: atom_id res chain seq x y z
N MET A 1 -25.11 -0.51 1.04
CA MET A 1 -24.43 0.79 1.14
C MET A 1 -22.94 0.57 1.00
N SER A 2 -22.29 1.38 0.18
CA SER A 2 -20.84 1.25 -0.04
C SER A 2 -20.05 1.72 1.19
N ALA A 3 -19.00 0.99 1.57
CA ALA A 3 -18.04 1.44 2.57
C ALA A 3 -17.09 2.51 2.04
N LEU A 4 -17.09 2.73 0.71
CA LEU A 4 -16.21 3.71 0.05
C LEU A 4 -16.94 5.04 -0.13
N ASP A 5 -16.62 5.98 0.75
CA ASP A 5 -17.01 7.37 0.59
C ASP A 5 -15.76 8.22 0.30
N ASP A 6 -15.98 9.51 0.08
CA ASP A 6 -14.87 10.41 -0.24
C ASP A 6 -13.84 10.50 0.89
N THR A 7 -14.27 10.40 2.13
CA THR A 7 -13.39 10.40 3.30
C THR A 7 -12.48 9.17 3.31
N THR A 8 -13.05 7.99 3.03
CA THR A 8 -12.29 6.75 2.97
C THR A 8 -11.27 6.80 1.83
N VAL A 9 -11.68 7.24 0.64
CA VAL A 9 -10.77 7.37 -0.50
C VAL A 9 -9.63 8.33 -0.17
N ALA A 10 -9.93 9.47 0.46
CA ALA A 10 -8.90 10.44 0.86
C ALA A 10 -7.92 9.83 1.86
N MET A 11 -8.40 9.01 2.79
CA MET A 11 -7.55 8.32 3.76
C MET A 11 -6.60 7.35 3.05
N LEU A 12 -7.09 6.60 2.05
CA LEU A 12 -6.25 5.67 1.29
C LEU A 12 -5.22 6.39 0.43
N ARG A 13 -5.57 7.58 -0.11
CA ARG A 13 -4.60 8.40 -0.83
C ARG A 13 -3.49 8.90 0.09
N ARG A 14 -3.82 9.27 1.33
CA ARG A 14 -2.83 9.74 2.30
C ARG A 14 -1.82 8.66 2.69
N HIS A 15 -2.19 7.39 2.59
CA HIS A 15 -1.25 6.29 2.77
C HIS A 15 -0.01 6.45 1.88
N TRP A 16 -0.20 6.85 0.62
CA TRP A 16 0.90 7.10 -0.31
C TRP A 16 1.46 8.50 -0.18
N GLU A 17 0.59 9.53 -0.30
CA GLU A 17 1.01 10.93 -0.41
C GLU A 17 1.70 11.42 0.86
N ASP A 18 1.16 11.06 2.02
CA ASP A 18 1.71 11.47 3.31
C ASP A 18 2.49 10.36 4.00
N GLY A 19 2.05 9.12 3.87
CA GLY A 19 2.68 8.00 4.54
C GLY A 19 4.04 7.65 3.94
N TRP A 20 4.03 7.15 2.73
CA TRP A 20 5.28 6.70 2.08
C TRP A 20 6.20 7.86 1.76
N ASN A 21 5.69 8.98 1.24
CA ASN A 21 6.52 10.12 0.87
C ASN A 21 7.18 10.79 2.06
N ARG A 22 6.52 10.81 3.21
CA ARG A 22 7.08 11.36 4.45
C ARG A 22 7.75 10.29 5.31
N ARG A 23 7.69 9.03 4.87
CA ARG A 23 8.30 7.89 5.56
C ARG A 23 7.75 7.73 6.97
N ASP A 24 6.44 7.97 7.11
CA ASP A 24 5.73 7.94 8.38
C ASP A 24 4.98 6.60 8.49
N ILE A 25 5.56 5.66 9.24
CA ILE A 25 4.99 4.33 9.40
C ILE A 25 3.57 4.34 9.98
N ASP A 26 3.29 5.24 10.90
CA ASP A 26 1.97 5.30 11.50
C ASP A 26 0.91 5.75 10.49
N THR A 27 1.23 6.72 9.64
CA THR A 27 0.34 7.15 8.57
C THR A 27 0.15 6.06 7.52
N ILE A 28 1.22 5.33 7.17
CA ILE A 28 1.13 4.20 6.24
C ILE A 28 0.17 3.15 6.79
N MET A 29 0.29 2.82 8.06
CA MET A 29 -0.46 1.72 8.68
C MET A 29 -1.87 2.08 9.11
N ALA A 30 -2.19 3.38 9.17
CA ALA A 30 -3.47 3.85 9.71
C ALA A 30 -4.72 3.17 9.12
N PRO A 31 -4.80 2.89 7.80
CA PRO A 31 -6.02 2.32 7.23
C PRO A 31 -6.19 0.81 7.41
N PHE A 32 -5.20 0.08 7.91
CA PHE A 32 -5.20 -1.39 7.86
C PHE A 32 -5.92 -2.03 9.05
N ALA A 33 -6.70 -3.06 8.75
CA ALA A 33 -7.35 -3.90 9.75
C ALA A 33 -6.34 -4.85 10.41
N ALA A 34 -6.72 -5.37 11.58
CA ALA A 34 -5.87 -6.30 12.33
C ALA A 34 -5.54 -7.58 11.55
N ASP A 35 -6.47 -8.05 10.71
CA ASP A 35 -6.36 -9.28 9.93
C ASP A 35 -6.04 -9.04 8.45
N VAL A 36 -5.44 -7.89 8.13
CA VAL A 36 -5.14 -7.52 6.74
C VAL A 36 -4.31 -8.57 6.03
N LEU A 37 -4.65 -8.84 4.76
CA LEU A 37 -3.87 -9.68 3.87
C LEU A 37 -3.17 -8.80 2.84
N PHE A 38 -1.85 -8.89 2.80
CA PHE A 38 -1.02 -8.11 1.89
C PHE A 38 -0.32 -9.04 0.91
N SER A 39 -0.32 -8.68 -0.38
CA SER A 39 0.47 -9.38 -1.38
C SER A 39 1.24 -8.38 -2.25
N SER A 40 2.49 -8.73 -2.59
CA SER A 40 3.37 -7.87 -3.36
C SER A 40 4.50 -8.70 -3.95
N PRO A 41 4.94 -8.38 -5.18
CA PRO A 41 6.15 -8.98 -5.73
C PRO A 41 7.39 -8.73 -4.88
N GLY A 42 7.41 -7.64 -4.13
CA GLY A 42 8.53 -7.29 -3.25
C GLY A 42 8.78 -8.27 -2.12
N ILE A 43 7.74 -9.03 -1.71
CA ILE A 43 7.90 -10.00 -0.61
C ILE A 43 8.89 -11.10 -1.01
N ALA A 44 8.72 -11.68 -2.19
CA ALA A 44 9.61 -12.72 -2.69
C ALA A 44 11.05 -12.20 -2.84
N MET A 45 11.19 -10.96 -3.29
CA MET A 45 12.51 -10.33 -3.42
C MET A 45 13.20 -10.14 -2.07
N MET A 46 12.46 -9.69 -1.06
CA MET A 46 13.02 -9.41 0.27
C MET A 46 13.34 -10.68 1.04
N THR A 47 12.51 -11.70 0.93
CA THR A 47 12.71 -12.98 1.62
C THR A 47 13.63 -13.92 0.87
N ARG A 48 13.91 -13.63 -0.42
CA ARG A 48 14.63 -14.52 -1.35
C ARG A 48 13.95 -15.88 -1.49
N ASP A 49 12.64 -15.91 -1.33
CA ASP A 49 11.83 -17.11 -1.46
C ASP A 49 10.68 -16.80 -2.42
N PRO A 50 10.76 -17.30 -3.68
CA PRO A 50 9.73 -16.98 -4.69
C PRO A 50 8.36 -17.56 -4.35
N SER A 51 8.25 -18.47 -3.39
CA SER A 51 6.95 -18.98 -2.94
C SER A 51 6.26 -18.04 -1.96
N GLN A 52 6.99 -17.09 -1.37
CA GLN A 52 6.41 -16.12 -0.42
C GLN A 52 5.92 -14.89 -1.16
N THR A 53 4.61 -14.77 -1.28
CA THR A 53 3.96 -13.66 -1.99
C THR A 53 2.97 -12.90 -1.12
N THR A 54 2.69 -13.38 0.09
CA THR A 54 1.68 -12.79 0.98
C THR A 54 2.21 -12.63 2.42
N ILE A 55 1.65 -11.64 3.11
CA ILE A 55 1.87 -11.41 4.54
C ILE A 55 0.49 -11.24 5.18
N GLU A 56 0.23 -11.93 6.28
CA GLU A 56 -1.04 -11.85 7.00
C GLU A 56 -0.85 -11.15 8.35
N GLY A 57 -1.75 -10.21 8.64
CA GLY A 57 -1.84 -9.54 9.91
C GLY A 57 -1.12 -8.21 9.97
N TYR A 58 -1.65 -7.34 10.85
CA TYR A 58 -1.19 -5.96 11.00
C TYR A 58 0.29 -5.88 11.44
N ASP A 59 0.66 -6.65 12.46
CA ASP A 59 2.02 -6.55 13.02
C ASP A 59 3.07 -7.05 12.03
N ALA A 60 2.78 -8.14 11.32
CA ALA A 60 3.69 -8.67 10.30
C ALA A 60 3.83 -7.69 9.13
N LEU A 61 2.72 -7.07 8.71
CA LEU A 61 2.74 -6.06 7.67
C LEU A 61 3.56 -4.84 8.09
N ARG A 62 3.36 -4.37 9.32
CA ARG A 62 4.11 -3.23 9.85
C ARG A 62 5.63 -3.51 9.82
N ALA A 63 6.03 -4.68 10.27
CA ALA A 63 7.45 -5.06 10.26
C ALA A 63 8.03 -5.09 8.83
N TYR A 64 7.25 -5.62 7.88
CA TYR A 64 7.65 -5.63 6.47
C TYR A 64 7.83 -4.21 5.93
N ILE A 65 6.87 -3.32 6.20
CA ILE A 65 6.94 -1.93 5.72
C ILE A 65 8.10 -1.19 6.35
N GLU A 66 8.36 -1.38 7.64
CA GLU A 66 9.53 -0.79 8.30
C GLU A 66 10.83 -1.19 7.58
N GLY A 67 10.94 -2.46 7.20
CA GLY A 67 12.06 -2.94 6.40
C GLY A 67 12.13 -2.31 5.01
N ALA A 68 10.99 -2.18 4.36
CA ALA A 68 10.91 -1.54 3.04
C ALA A 68 11.33 -0.07 3.10
N LEU A 69 10.91 0.65 4.14
CA LEU A 69 11.29 2.05 4.32
C LEU A 69 12.81 2.22 4.46
N ARG A 70 13.47 1.29 5.15
CA ARG A 70 14.93 1.34 5.28
C ARG A 70 15.64 1.14 3.94
N ARG A 71 15.01 0.44 2.99
CA ARG A 71 15.62 0.11 1.69
C ARG A 71 15.28 1.12 0.59
N THR A 72 14.24 1.94 0.79
CA THR A 72 13.72 2.84 -0.24
C THR A 72 13.80 4.30 0.16
N SER A 73 14.88 4.69 0.85
CA SER A 73 14.99 6.00 1.49
C SER A 73 14.85 7.21 0.56
N GLU A 74 15.08 7.04 -0.74
CA GLU A 74 15.04 8.15 -1.70
C GLU A 74 13.96 8.00 -2.77
N VAL A 75 13.02 7.07 -2.55
CA VAL A 75 11.94 6.82 -3.49
C VAL A 75 10.81 7.83 -3.24
N ARG A 76 10.22 8.36 -4.33
CA ARG A 76 9.08 9.25 -4.29
C ARG A 76 7.91 8.66 -5.04
N TYR A 77 6.73 8.79 -4.48
CA TYR A 77 5.49 8.25 -5.04
C TYR A 77 4.58 9.39 -5.47
N THR A 78 4.01 9.27 -6.66
CA THR A 78 3.02 10.21 -7.19
C THR A 78 1.78 9.44 -7.58
N LEU A 79 0.64 9.79 -6.98
CA LEU A 79 -0.64 9.19 -7.35
C LEU A 79 -1.14 9.83 -8.64
N ASN A 80 -1.35 9.01 -9.67
CA ASN A 80 -1.78 9.44 -10.98
C ASN A 80 -3.28 9.31 -11.17
N ALA A 81 -3.90 8.30 -10.56
CA ALA A 81 -5.33 8.04 -10.67
C ALA A 81 -5.82 7.17 -9.51
N THR A 82 -7.10 7.31 -9.19
CA THR A 82 -7.80 6.41 -8.29
C THR A 82 -9.10 5.97 -8.95
N TYR A 83 -9.39 4.67 -8.86
CA TYR A 83 -10.62 4.09 -9.39
C TYR A 83 -11.34 3.39 -8.24
N THR A 84 -12.59 3.76 -8.01
CA THR A 84 -13.36 3.25 -6.88
C THR A 84 -14.37 2.20 -7.34
N GLY A 85 -14.44 1.10 -6.62
CA GLY A 85 -15.48 0.09 -6.74
C GLY A 85 -16.43 0.15 -5.57
N THR A 86 -17.21 -0.91 -5.38
CA THR A 86 -18.18 -0.99 -4.29
C THR A 86 -17.49 -1.03 -2.93
N ASP A 87 -16.44 -1.81 -2.79
CA ASP A 87 -15.72 -2.03 -1.54
C ASP A 87 -14.19 -1.94 -1.71
N SER A 88 -13.73 -1.46 -2.87
CA SER A 88 -12.29 -1.41 -3.14
C SER A 88 -11.94 -0.16 -3.93
N VAL A 89 -10.68 0.21 -3.84
CA VAL A 89 -10.09 1.28 -4.63
C VAL A 89 -8.83 0.76 -5.30
N VAL A 90 -8.60 1.18 -6.53
CA VAL A 90 -7.32 0.96 -7.22
C VAL A 90 -6.59 2.28 -7.28
N LEU A 91 -5.38 2.30 -6.76
CA LEU A 91 -4.51 3.48 -6.73
C LEU A 91 -3.38 3.25 -7.72
N VAL A 92 -3.34 4.08 -8.76
CA VAL A 92 -2.32 4.03 -9.80
C VAL A 92 -1.27 5.09 -9.52
N TYR A 93 -0.01 4.68 -9.45
CA TYR A 93 1.05 5.58 -9.03
C TYR A 93 2.32 5.38 -9.87
N SER A 94 3.15 6.41 -9.85
CA SER A 94 4.53 6.36 -10.33
C SER A 94 5.47 6.39 -9.13
N CYS A 95 6.55 5.65 -9.23
CA CYS A 95 7.59 5.60 -8.22
C CYS A 95 8.88 6.13 -8.85
N GLY A 96 9.35 7.29 -8.38
CA GLY A 96 10.59 7.88 -8.85
C GLY A 96 11.78 7.36 -8.09
N LEU A 97 12.78 6.85 -8.80
CA LEU A 97 14.00 6.30 -8.24
C LEU A 97 15.12 7.33 -8.25
N PRO A 98 16.17 7.16 -7.41
CA PRO A 98 17.27 8.15 -7.32
C PRO A 98 18.02 8.37 -8.63
N ASP A 99 18.05 7.38 -9.53
CA ASP A 99 18.73 7.48 -10.82
C ASP A 99 17.88 8.17 -11.89
N GLY A 100 16.70 8.67 -11.52
CA GLY A 100 15.76 9.31 -12.45
C GLY A 100 14.83 8.34 -13.17
N ALA A 101 15.00 7.03 -12.99
CA ALA A 101 14.07 6.05 -13.54
C ALA A 101 12.73 6.11 -12.82
N GLN A 102 11.67 5.74 -13.54
CA GLN A 102 10.33 5.66 -12.97
C GLN A 102 9.74 4.28 -13.17
N LYS A 103 9.02 3.81 -12.15
CA LYS A 103 8.25 2.58 -12.22
C LYS A 103 6.78 2.90 -12.02
N LEU A 104 5.93 2.18 -12.73
CA LEU A 104 4.49 2.27 -12.56
C LEU A 104 3.99 1.14 -11.68
N GLY A 105 3.01 1.45 -10.84
CA GLY A 105 2.35 0.46 -10.02
C GLY A 105 0.87 0.74 -9.91
N ALA A 106 0.12 -0.29 -9.56
CA ALA A 106 -1.30 -0.18 -9.27
C ALA A 106 -1.61 -1.07 -8.08
N ASP A 107 -2.18 -0.49 -7.04
CA ASP A 107 -2.52 -1.23 -5.84
C ASP A 107 -4.03 -1.30 -5.69
N LEU A 108 -4.54 -2.49 -5.37
CA LEU A 108 -5.92 -2.67 -4.97
C LEU A 108 -5.98 -2.70 -3.45
N MET A 109 -6.85 -1.88 -2.87
CA MET A 109 -7.17 -1.91 -1.44
C MET A 109 -8.66 -2.14 -1.28
N ARG A 110 -9.01 -3.27 -0.65
CA ARG A 110 -10.39 -3.62 -0.34
C ARG A 110 -10.66 -3.34 1.13
N VAL A 111 -11.79 -2.70 1.41
CA VAL A 111 -12.18 -2.29 2.76
C VAL A 111 -13.36 -3.09 3.25
N ASP A 112 -13.44 -3.25 4.57
CA ASP A 112 -14.59 -3.86 5.23
C ASP A 112 -15.68 -2.81 5.53
N GLU A 113 -16.72 -3.22 6.22
CA GLU A 113 -17.84 -2.37 6.59
C GLU A 113 -17.46 -1.25 7.57
N ASN A 114 -16.30 -1.36 8.22
CA ASN A 114 -15.77 -0.33 9.11
C ASN A 114 -14.77 0.59 8.41
N ALA A 115 -14.68 0.52 7.09
CA ALA A 115 -13.75 1.29 6.25
C ALA A 115 -12.27 1.02 6.56
N GLN A 116 -11.97 -0.18 7.06
CA GLN A 116 -10.59 -0.62 7.27
C GLN A 116 -10.15 -1.54 6.14
N VAL A 117 -8.90 -1.40 5.71
CA VAL A 117 -8.34 -2.22 4.62
C VAL A 117 -8.10 -3.63 5.14
N VAL A 118 -8.77 -4.60 4.51
CA VAL A 118 -8.62 -6.03 4.83
C VAL A 118 -7.78 -6.77 3.80
N GLU A 119 -7.58 -6.16 2.63
CA GLU A 119 -6.78 -6.75 1.57
C GLU A 119 -6.06 -5.64 0.80
N TRP A 120 -4.76 -5.82 0.62
CA TRP A 120 -3.93 -4.88 -0.15
C TRP A 120 -3.07 -5.70 -1.12
N ARG A 121 -3.28 -5.50 -2.41
CA ARG A 121 -2.53 -6.19 -3.47
C ARG A 121 -1.77 -5.19 -4.31
N CYS A 122 -0.46 -5.33 -4.35
CA CYS A 122 0.42 -4.50 -5.17
C CYS A 122 0.66 -5.16 -6.53
N HIS A 123 0.65 -4.33 -7.57
CA HIS A 123 0.88 -4.76 -8.95
C HIS A 123 1.93 -3.85 -9.57
N TYR A 124 3.12 -4.41 -9.79
CA TYR A 124 4.20 -3.70 -10.48
C TYR A 124 5.24 -4.65 -11.05
#